data_b418b8dde44d0e0be14e9474b6326d11
#
_entry.id   b418b8dde44d0e0be14e9474b6326d11
#
_cell.length_a   1.000
_cell.length_b   1.000
_cell.length_c   1.000
_cell.angle_alpha   90.00
_cell.angle_beta   90.00
_cell.angle_gamma   90.00
#
_symmetry.space_group_name_H-M   'P 1'
#
loop_
_entity.id
_entity.type
_entity.pdbx_description
1 polymer ?
#
loop_
_entity_poly.entity_id
_entity_poly.type
_entity_poly.pdbx_seq_one_letter_code
_entity_poly.pdbx_strand_id
1 'polypeptide(L)'
;SATPSSDGEKVFVTTGTGEVVAFDVSGNEKWRFNAQDRYGKFRFGFGFHSTTVLHEGRLFLQLIHSAAQLVVSVDSTTGKEVWKVERKSDGVAECEHSYASPTAHRQGDLSVVITHGNDYCIGHDPATGKELWRIADLNPKDRYNRTLRFVASPVVSNGFVVAPSAKNRGVSVVRLAEAKGRIGKGGVGELWRMDKGTTDVTSPLLYEGVLYLCKENGTVLCLDAKTGEQLYQERFHGQTYRGSPVAFNGRILFTARDGTFTLLKAGKSYELLGKNKLDDEFTASPAISRDRLYLRGYKYLYAIGTK
;
A
#
# COMPACT_ATOMS: atom_id res chain seq x y z
N SER A 1 -5.51 -5.11 9.45
CA SER A 1 -6.51 -5.92 8.76
C SER A 1 -6.70 -5.42 7.34
N ALA A 2 -7.02 -6.34 6.43
CA ALA A 2 -7.28 -6.00 5.04
C ALA A 2 -8.48 -5.05 4.90
N THR A 3 -8.42 -4.15 3.93
CA THR A 3 -9.50 -3.23 3.59
C THR A 3 -10.42 -3.91 2.57
N PRO A 4 -11.76 -3.85 2.71
CA PRO A 4 -12.67 -4.33 1.68
C PRO A 4 -12.50 -3.56 0.37
N SER A 5 -12.71 -4.25 -0.77
CA SER A 5 -12.79 -3.64 -2.11
C SER A 5 -14.23 -3.69 -2.61
N SER A 6 -14.63 -2.81 -3.53
CA SER A 6 -15.97 -2.83 -4.12
C SER A 6 -15.95 -2.38 -5.57
N ASP A 7 -16.83 -2.95 -6.39
CA ASP A 7 -17.14 -2.53 -7.76
C ASP A 7 -18.44 -1.70 -7.84
N GLY A 8 -19.07 -1.43 -6.68
CA GLY A 8 -20.37 -0.75 -6.59
C GLY A 8 -21.57 -1.70 -6.52
N GLU A 9 -21.44 -2.94 -6.96
CA GLU A 9 -22.46 -3.99 -6.90
C GLU A 9 -22.11 -5.07 -5.86
N LYS A 10 -20.82 -5.33 -5.68
CA LYS A 10 -20.29 -6.32 -4.74
C LYS A 10 -19.26 -5.69 -3.81
N VAL A 11 -19.13 -6.30 -2.66
CA VAL A 11 -18.07 -6.01 -1.67
C VAL A 11 -17.23 -7.27 -1.49
N PHE A 12 -15.93 -7.13 -1.64
CA PHE A 12 -14.96 -8.21 -1.50
C PHE A 12 -14.19 -8.05 -0.19
N VAL A 13 -14.20 -9.08 0.63
CA VAL A 13 -13.57 -9.08 1.94
C VAL A 13 -12.51 -10.17 2.00
N THR A 14 -11.35 -9.82 2.53
CA THR A 14 -10.28 -10.78 2.81
C THR A 14 -9.95 -10.75 4.31
N THR A 15 -9.91 -11.91 4.95
CA THR A 15 -9.62 -12.02 6.39
C THR A 15 -8.18 -12.45 6.65
N GLY A 16 -7.69 -12.22 7.88
CA GLY A 16 -6.39 -12.69 8.32
C GLY A 16 -6.24 -14.23 8.35
N THR A 17 -7.36 -14.96 8.33
CA THR A 17 -7.42 -16.41 8.27
C THR A 17 -7.47 -16.96 6.85
N GLY A 18 -7.43 -16.07 5.84
CA GLY A 18 -7.38 -16.46 4.42
C GLY A 18 -8.74 -16.60 3.74
N GLU A 19 -9.86 -16.31 4.43
CA GLU A 19 -11.16 -16.26 3.78
C GLU A 19 -11.20 -15.10 2.78
N VAL A 20 -11.62 -15.39 1.56
CA VAL A 20 -11.93 -14.40 0.51
C VAL A 20 -13.39 -14.59 0.14
N VAL A 21 -14.18 -13.54 0.33
CA VAL A 21 -15.63 -13.61 0.22
C VAL A 21 -16.15 -12.44 -0.59
N ALA A 22 -17.09 -12.69 -1.49
CA ALA A 22 -17.86 -11.66 -2.16
C ALA A 22 -19.30 -11.63 -1.64
N PHE A 23 -19.77 -10.44 -1.30
CA PHE A 23 -21.15 -10.15 -0.95
C PHE A 23 -21.74 -9.19 -1.99
N ASP A 24 -23.05 -9.26 -2.23
CA ASP A 24 -23.76 -8.14 -2.86
C ASP A 24 -23.93 -6.98 -1.86
N VAL A 25 -24.40 -5.83 -2.35
CA VAL A 25 -24.64 -4.64 -1.51
C VAL A 25 -25.74 -4.83 -0.48
N SER A 26 -26.54 -5.88 -0.59
CA SER A 26 -27.56 -6.28 0.40
C SER A 26 -27.01 -7.23 1.47
N GLY A 27 -25.73 -7.63 1.36
CA GLY A 27 -25.05 -8.50 2.31
C GLY A 27 -25.21 -10.01 2.02
N ASN A 28 -25.81 -10.39 0.88
CA ASN A 28 -25.90 -11.80 0.52
C ASN A 28 -24.56 -12.29 -0.04
N GLU A 29 -24.07 -13.41 0.45
CA GLU A 29 -22.86 -14.05 -0.05
C GLU A 29 -23.09 -14.57 -1.48
N LYS A 30 -22.13 -14.26 -2.38
CA LYS A 30 -22.13 -14.72 -3.78
C LYS A 30 -21.19 -15.88 -3.99
N TRP A 31 -20.00 -15.79 -3.40
CA TRP A 31 -19.00 -16.85 -3.42
C TRP A 31 -18.00 -16.68 -2.29
N ARG A 32 -17.33 -17.76 -1.96
CA ARG A 32 -16.30 -17.84 -0.92
C ARG A 32 -15.25 -18.85 -1.28
N PHE A 33 -14.03 -18.59 -0.87
CA PHE A 33 -12.97 -19.59 -0.77
C PHE A 33 -11.98 -19.26 0.35
N ASN A 34 -11.24 -20.27 0.82
CA ASN A 34 -10.13 -20.03 1.72
C ASN A 34 -8.81 -20.10 0.93
N ALA A 35 -8.00 -19.03 0.98
CA ALA A 35 -6.73 -18.95 0.27
C ALA A 35 -5.71 -19.97 0.80
N GLN A 36 -5.77 -20.36 2.07
CA GLN A 36 -4.87 -21.37 2.63
C GLN A 36 -5.18 -22.78 2.12
N ASP A 37 -6.45 -23.07 1.81
CA ASP A 37 -6.84 -24.37 1.27
C ASP A 37 -6.50 -24.49 -0.22
N ARG A 38 -6.50 -23.35 -0.95
CA ARG A 38 -6.13 -23.33 -2.38
C ARG A 38 -4.63 -23.20 -2.64
N TYR A 39 -3.90 -22.45 -1.79
CA TYR A 39 -2.53 -22.01 -2.08
C TYR A 39 -1.51 -22.40 -1.01
N GLY A 40 -1.94 -23.15 0.01
CA GLY A 40 -1.10 -23.61 1.10
C GLY A 40 -1.18 -22.75 2.36
N LYS A 41 -0.81 -23.35 3.48
CA LYS A 41 -0.95 -22.73 4.80
C LYS A 41 -0.05 -21.49 4.93
N PHE A 42 -0.62 -20.43 5.49
CA PHE A 42 0.09 -19.18 5.73
C PHE A 42 1.22 -19.37 6.76
N ARG A 43 2.38 -18.83 6.43
CA ARG A 43 3.55 -18.79 7.32
C ARG A 43 4.08 -17.35 7.40
N PHE A 44 3.26 -16.48 7.97
CA PHE A 44 3.64 -15.10 8.27
C PHE A 44 4.08 -14.97 9.73
N GLY A 45 5.12 -14.17 10.00
CA GLY A 45 5.54 -13.90 11.38
C GLY A 45 4.51 -13.11 12.19
N PHE A 46 3.71 -12.23 11.54
CA PHE A 46 2.74 -11.34 12.17
C PHE A 46 1.32 -11.47 11.60
N GLY A 47 0.99 -12.56 10.92
CA GLY A 47 -0.31 -12.79 10.31
C GLY A 47 -0.46 -12.18 8.91
N PHE A 48 -1.56 -12.51 8.25
CA PHE A 48 -1.88 -12.02 6.90
C PHE A 48 -2.65 -10.70 6.99
N HIS A 49 -2.13 -9.65 6.35
CA HIS A 49 -2.70 -8.30 6.39
C HIS A 49 -2.90 -7.66 5.02
N SER A 50 -2.42 -8.31 3.95
CA SER A 50 -2.54 -7.78 2.59
C SER A 50 -4.00 -7.66 2.16
N THR A 51 -4.36 -6.49 1.63
CA THR A 51 -5.66 -6.24 1.00
C THR A 51 -5.67 -6.86 -0.40
N THR A 52 -6.78 -7.46 -0.78
CA THR A 52 -7.02 -7.87 -2.16
C THR A 52 -7.37 -6.65 -2.99
N VAL A 53 -6.69 -6.42 -4.11
CA VAL A 53 -6.99 -5.30 -5.00
C VAL A 53 -7.94 -5.73 -6.12
N LEU A 54 -8.99 -4.95 -6.34
CA LEU A 54 -9.91 -5.12 -7.46
C LEU A 54 -9.45 -4.28 -8.64
N HIS A 55 -9.33 -4.89 -9.82
CA HIS A 55 -8.94 -4.21 -11.05
C HIS A 55 -9.49 -4.97 -12.27
N GLU A 56 -10.17 -4.27 -13.16
CA GLU A 56 -10.69 -4.80 -14.43
C GLU A 56 -11.44 -6.14 -14.30
N GLY A 57 -12.39 -6.19 -13.33
CA GLY A 57 -13.23 -7.38 -13.10
C GLY A 57 -12.51 -8.56 -12.44
N ARG A 58 -11.31 -8.34 -11.93
CA ARG A 58 -10.51 -9.36 -11.24
C ARG A 58 -10.04 -8.89 -9.88
N LEU A 59 -9.88 -9.84 -8.97
CA LEU A 59 -9.24 -9.64 -7.68
C LEU A 59 -7.82 -10.20 -7.73
N PHE A 60 -6.86 -9.44 -7.23
CA PHE A 60 -5.46 -9.83 -7.16
C PHE A 60 -5.03 -9.98 -5.72
N LEU A 61 -4.49 -11.16 -5.39
CA LEU A 61 -3.93 -11.50 -4.09
C LEU A 61 -2.41 -11.59 -4.21
N GLN A 62 -1.73 -11.02 -3.21
CA GLN A 62 -0.29 -11.22 -3.03
C GLN A 62 -0.09 -12.10 -1.79
N LEU A 63 0.44 -13.30 -1.98
CA LEU A 63 0.74 -14.26 -0.93
C LEU A 63 2.27 -14.41 -0.84
N ILE A 64 2.89 -13.54 -0.03
CA ILE A 64 4.35 -13.43 0.08
C ILE A 64 4.76 -13.76 1.51
N HIS A 65 5.14 -15.00 1.74
CA HIS A 65 5.59 -15.53 3.03
C HIS A 65 6.56 -16.69 2.83
N SER A 66 7.19 -17.19 3.90
CA SER A 66 8.24 -18.19 3.82
C SER A 66 7.84 -19.52 3.14
N ALA A 67 6.54 -19.84 3.09
CA ALA A 67 6.05 -21.06 2.42
C ALA A 67 5.51 -20.80 1.00
N ALA A 68 5.28 -19.55 0.62
CA ALA A 68 4.74 -19.22 -0.71
C ALA A 68 5.14 -17.81 -1.16
N GLN A 69 5.49 -17.70 -2.42
CA GLN A 69 5.79 -16.42 -3.10
C GLN A 69 4.91 -16.35 -4.34
N LEU A 70 3.61 -16.04 -4.14
CA LEU A 70 2.60 -16.13 -5.20
C LEU A 70 1.91 -14.79 -5.45
N VAL A 71 1.55 -14.58 -6.71
CA VAL A 71 0.53 -13.62 -7.13
C VAL A 71 -0.59 -14.39 -7.80
N VAL A 72 -1.81 -14.12 -7.38
CA VAL A 72 -3.01 -14.85 -7.84
C VAL A 72 -4.03 -13.86 -8.36
N SER A 73 -4.63 -14.16 -9.49
CA SER A 73 -5.80 -13.47 -10.03
C SER A 73 -7.01 -14.38 -9.97
N VAL A 74 -8.11 -13.87 -9.42
CA VAL A 74 -9.41 -14.54 -9.45
C VAL A 74 -10.45 -13.65 -10.12
N ASP A 75 -11.38 -14.28 -10.80
CA ASP A 75 -12.53 -13.61 -11.41
C ASP A 75 -13.45 -13.05 -10.31
N SER A 76 -13.77 -11.75 -10.34
CA SER A 76 -14.54 -11.09 -9.29
C SER A 76 -16.01 -11.53 -9.24
N THR A 77 -16.54 -12.10 -10.34
CA THR A 77 -17.93 -12.57 -10.40
C THR A 77 -18.08 -13.96 -9.79
N THR A 78 -17.10 -14.84 -10.01
CA THR A 78 -17.21 -16.26 -9.69
C THR A 78 -16.27 -16.73 -8.58
N GLY A 79 -15.24 -15.96 -8.23
CA GLY A 79 -14.18 -16.38 -7.31
C GLY A 79 -13.27 -17.50 -7.84
N LYS A 80 -13.37 -17.84 -9.14
CA LYS A 80 -12.51 -18.85 -9.76
C LYS A 80 -11.13 -18.27 -10.09
N GLU A 81 -10.10 -19.09 -9.91
CA GLU A 81 -8.74 -18.73 -10.33
C GLU A 81 -8.69 -18.48 -11.84
N VAL A 82 -8.13 -17.35 -12.24
CA VAL A 82 -7.86 -17.02 -13.64
C VAL A 82 -6.42 -17.41 -13.98
N TRP A 83 -5.49 -17.00 -13.13
CA TRP A 83 -4.09 -17.38 -13.20
C TRP A 83 -3.42 -17.29 -11.83
N LYS A 84 -2.32 -18.01 -11.70
CA LYS A 84 -1.43 -17.99 -10.56
C LYS A 84 0.01 -18.03 -11.06
N VAL A 85 0.85 -17.15 -10.57
CA VAL A 85 2.28 -17.11 -10.91
C VAL A 85 3.15 -17.08 -9.68
N GLU A 86 4.33 -17.71 -9.79
CA GLU A 86 5.38 -17.59 -8.79
C GLU A 86 6.04 -16.22 -8.90
N ARG A 87 6.16 -15.51 -7.76
CA ARG A 87 6.86 -14.25 -7.65
C ARG A 87 8.30 -14.49 -7.19
N LYS A 88 9.19 -14.77 -8.14
CA LYS A 88 10.60 -15.10 -7.84
C LYS A 88 11.29 -13.97 -7.09
N SER A 89 11.95 -14.31 -5.99
CA SER A 89 12.74 -13.40 -5.15
C SER A 89 13.85 -14.17 -4.44
N ASP A 90 14.83 -13.44 -3.93
CA ASP A 90 16.01 -13.93 -3.22
C ASP A 90 16.14 -13.32 -1.82
N GLY A 91 15.06 -12.78 -1.28
CA GLY A 91 14.98 -12.34 0.10
C GLY A 91 15.03 -13.52 1.06
N VAL A 92 15.60 -13.31 2.25
CA VAL A 92 15.76 -14.34 3.28
C VAL A 92 15.30 -13.84 4.65
N ALA A 93 14.97 -14.75 5.55
CA ALA A 93 14.50 -14.49 6.91
C ALA A 93 13.22 -13.62 6.93
N GLU A 94 13.14 -12.52 7.70
CA GLU A 94 11.94 -11.68 7.72
C GLU A 94 11.62 -11.05 6.35
N CYS A 95 12.61 -10.91 5.45
CA CYS A 95 12.41 -10.36 4.12
C CYS A 95 11.57 -11.28 3.21
N GLU A 96 11.44 -12.57 3.52
CA GLU A 96 10.51 -13.47 2.83
C GLU A 96 9.04 -13.09 3.02
N HIS A 97 8.74 -12.22 4.01
CA HIS A 97 7.39 -11.83 4.35
C HIS A 97 7.06 -10.44 3.81
N SER A 98 5.84 -10.26 3.32
CA SER A 98 5.26 -8.96 3.03
C SER A 98 3.93 -8.77 3.74
N TYR A 99 3.74 -7.59 4.27
CA TYR A 99 2.49 -7.12 4.89
C TYR A 99 1.86 -5.99 4.08
N ALA A 100 2.53 -5.56 3.02
CA ALA A 100 2.03 -4.59 2.07
C ALA A 100 0.85 -5.14 1.28
N SER A 101 0.00 -4.26 0.77
CA SER A 101 -1.05 -4.60 -0.18
C SER A 101 -0.57 -4.35 -1.61
N PRO A 102 -1.01 -5.15 -2.58
CA PRO A 102 -0.81 -4.82 -3.98
C PRO A 102 -1.58 -3.55 -4.32
N THR A 103 -1.19 -2.90 -5.42
CA THR A 103 -1.94 -1.81 -6.03
C THR A 103 -2.10 -2.08 -7.52
N ALA A 104 -3.08 -1.45 -8.15
CA ALA A 104 -3.30 -1.58 -9.59
C ALA A 104 -3.49 -0.20 -10.21
N HIS A 105 -3.10 -0.06 -11.47
CA HIS A 105 -3.20 1.20 -12.19
C HIS A 105 -3.48 0.96 -13.66
N ARG A 106 -4.32 1.84 -14.22
CA ARG A 106 -4.55 1.93 -15.66
C ARG A 106 -4.39 3.38 -16.12
N GLN A 107 -3.66 3.55 -17.21
CA GLN A 107 -3.48 4.84 -17.89
C GLN A 107 -3.40 4.60 -19.39
N GLY A 108 -4.48 4.90 -20.12
CA GLY A 108 -4.61 4.53 -21.52
C GLY A 108 -4.54 3.01 -21.69
N ASP A 109 -3.65 2.54 -22.55
CA ASP A 109 -3.41 1.11 -22.82
C ASP A 109 -2.53 0.43 -21.77
N LEU A 110 -1.88 1.21 -20.93
CA LEU A 110 -1.04 0.68 -19.85
C LEU A 110 -1.91 0.25 -18.69
N SER A 111 -1.93 -1.05 -18.41
CA SER A 111 -2.56 -1.64 -17.23
C SER A 111 -1.55 -2.50 -16.48
N VAL A 112 -1.47 -2.36 -15.15
CA VAL A 112 -0.49 -3.04 -14.32
C VAL A 112 -1.03 -3.34 -12.93
N VAL A 113 -0.70 -4.53 -12.41
CA VAL A 113 -0.83 -4.87 -10.99
C VAL A 113 0.56 -4.87 -10.36
N ILE A 114 0.71 -4.15 -9.26
CA ILE A 114 2.01 -3.96 -8.59
C ILE A 114 1.98 -4.67 -7.26
N THR A 115 2.90 -5.60 -7.06
CA THR A 115 3.13 -6.32 -5.80
C THR A 115 4.37 -5.81 -5.10
N HIS A 116 4.39 -5.85 -3.78
CA HIS A 116 5.49 -5.29 -3.00
C HIS A 116 5.86 -6.20 -1.83
N GLY A 117 7.12 -6.51 -1.69
CA GLY A 117 7.65 -7.37 -0.64
C GLY A 117 8.82 -8.20 -1.13
N ASN A 118 9.42 -8.95 -0.21
CA ASN A 118 10.56 -9.82 -0.47
C ASN A 118 11.61 -9.13 -1.34
N ASP A 119 12.10 -7.96 -0.85
CA ASP A 119 13.14 -7.10 -1.42
C ASP A 119 12.80 -6.37 -2.74
N TYR A 120 11.63 -6.61 -3.35
CA TYR A 120 11.27 -6.04 -4.66
C TYR A 120 9.87 -5.41 -4.67
N CYS A 121 9.71 -4.40 -5.54
CA CYS A 121 8.42 -3.93 -6.03
C CYS A 121 8.30 -4.37 -7.49
N ILE A 122 7.24 -5.13 -7.83
CA ILE A 122 7.14 -5.82 -9.11
C ILE A 122 5.83 -5.47 -9.80
N GLY A 123 5.90 -5.04 -11.07
CA GLY A 123 4.75 -4.84 -11.93
C GLY A 123 4.46 -6.08 -12.76
N HIS A 124 3.19 -6.48 -12.77
CA HIS A 124 2.68 -7.64 -13.50
C HIS A 124 1.62 -7.22 -14.52
N ASP A 125 1.61 -7.90 -15.64
CA ASP A 125 0.51 -7.86 -16.60
C ASP A 125 -0.77 -8.42 -15.94
N PRO A 126 -1.86 -7.65 -15.82
CA PRO A 126 -3.08 -8.12 -15.17
C PRO A 126 -3.73 -9.30 -15.90
N ALA A 127 -3.55 -9.41 -17.23
CA ALA A 127 -4.16 -10.46 -18.03
C ALA A 127 -3.53 -11.84 -17.80
N THR A 128 -2.19 -11.87 -17.60
CA THR A 128 -1.40 -13.12 -17.64
C THR A 128 -0.60 -13.37 -16.35
N GLY A 129 -0.41 -12.37 -15.50
CA GLY A 129 0.48 -12.43 -14.34
C GLY A 129 1.97 -12.28 -14.66
N LYS A 130 2.33 -12.18 -15.97
CA LYS A 130 3.72 -12.04 -16.41
C LYS A 130 4.37 -10.81 -15.76
N GLU A 131 5.56 -11.00 -15.23
CA GLU A 131 6.35 -9.89 -14.73
C GLU A 131 6.78 -8.99 -15.89
N LEU A 132 6.48 -7.70 -15.80
CA LEU A 132 6.86 -6.66 -16.75
C LEU A 132 8.16 -5.97 -16.34
N TRP A 133 8.27 -5.70 -15.03
CA TRP A 133 9.42 -5.02 -14.43
C TRP A 133 9.50 -5.29 -12.94
N ARG A 134 10.70 -5.08 -12.37
CA ARG A 134 10.94 -5.07 -10.93
C ARG A 134 11.87 -3.95 -10.50
N ILE A 135 11.47 -3.20 -9.48
CA ILE A 135 12.34 -2.27 -8.78
C ILE A 135 13.14 -3.07 -7.76
N ALA A 136 14.44 -3.06 -7.90
CA ALA A 136 15.40 -3.78 -7.09
C ALA A 136 16.17 -2.83 -6.15
N ASP A 137 17.10 -3.40 -5.39
CA ASP A 137 18.00 -2.68 -4.48
C ASP A 137 17.26 -1.84 -3.40
N LEU A 138 16.02 -2.24 -3.07
CA LEU A 138 15.29 -1.70 -1.92
C LEU A 138 15.86 -2.21 -0.60
N ASN A 139 16.58 -3.33 -0.65
CA ASN A 139 17.38 -3.92 0.42
C ASN A 139 18.71 -4.38 -0.19
N PRO A 140 19.71 -3.47 -0.38
CA PRO A 140 20.93 -3.75 -1.12
C PRO A 140 21.72 -4.91 -0.53
N LYS A 141 22.24 -5.80 -1.38
CA LYS A 141 22.92 -7.04 -0.96
C LYS A 141 24.27 -6.81 -0.28
N ASP A 142 24.96 -5.71 -0.59
CA ASP A 142 26.22 -5.28 0.04
C ASP A 142 26.04 -4.85 1.51
N ARG A 143 24.83 -4.45 1.90
CA ARG A 143 24.45 -4.04 3.26
C ARG A 143 23.11 -4.63 3.66
N TYR A 144 22.89 -5.89 3.33
CA TYR A 144 21.63 -6.60 3.46
C TYR A 144 21.12 -6.64 4.91
N ASN A 145 19.89 -6.20 5.10
CA ASN A 145 19.21 -6.29 6.39
C ASN A 145 18.16 -7.40 6.37
N ARG A 146 18.43 -8.50 7.06
CA ARG A 146 17.58 -9.69 7.11
C ARG A 146 16.23 -9.49 7.82
N THR A 147 16.05 -8.34 8.50
CA THR A 147 14.79 -8.00 9.20
C THR A 147 13.95 -6.95 8.46
N LEU A 148 14.32 -6.63 7.22
CA LEU A 148 13.69 -5.57 6.43
C LEU A 148 12.43 -6.08 5.72
N ARG A 149 11.44 -6.52 6.47
CA ARG A 149 10.12 -6.86 5.92
C ARG A 149 9.38 -5.61 5.44
N PHE A 150 8.67 -5.70 4.33
CA PHE A 150 7.91 -4.58 3.79
C PHE A 150 6.48 -4.58 4.33
N VAL A 151 6.06 -3.44 4.90
CA VAL A 151 4.74 -3.23 5.48
C VAL A 151 3.99 -2.12 4.74
N ALA A 152 4.67 -0.99 4.48
CA ALA A 152 4.13 0.08 3.66
C ALA A 152 3.86 -0.40 2.23
N SER A 153 2.69 -0.07 1.70
CA SER A 153 2.31 -0.44 0.33
C SER A 153 2.91 0.52 -0.71
N PRO A 154 3.18 0.07 -1.92
CA PRO A 154 3.57 0.94 -3.02
C PRO A 154 2.38 1.81 -3.44
N VAL A 155 2.68 2.97 -3.99
CA VAL A 155 1.68 3.89 -4.51
C VAL A 155 1.95 4.16 -5.98
N VAL A 156 0.89 4.22 -6.77
CA VAL A 156 0.96 4.61 -8.18
C VAL A 156 -0.04 5.73 -8.45
N SER A 157 0.46 6.84 -8.97
CA SER A 157 -0.36 8.00 -9.35
C SER A 157 0.42 8.89 -10.32
N ASN A 158 -0.29 9.57 -11.21
CA ASN A 158 0.28 10.54 -12.16
C ASN A 158 1.48 10.00 -12.97
N GLY A 159 1.46 8.69 -13.30
CA GLY A 159 2.55 8.04 -14.04
C GLY A 159 3.79 7.71 -13.21
N PHE A 160 3.76 7.87 -11.89
CA PHE A 160 4.86 7.52 -10.98
C PHE A 160 4.50 6.31 -10.13
N VAL A 161 5.47 5.43 -9.95
CA VAL A 161 5.45 4.34 -8.96
C VAL A 161 6.38 4.73 -7.82
N VAL A 162 5.85 4.80 -6.61
CA VAL A 162 6.62 5.01 -5.39
C VAL A 162 6.76 3.68 -4.68
N ALA A 163 7.98 3.19 -4.57
CA ALA A 163 8.32 1.93 -3.90
C ALA A 163 9.08 2.21 -2.60
N PRO A 164 8.38 2.19 -1.44
CA PRO A 164 9.05 2.36 -0.15
C PRO A 164 9.81 1.09 0.22
N SER A 165 10.98 1.22 0.86
CA SER A 165 11.59 0.12 1.58
C SER A 165 10.92 -0.03 2.97
N ALA A 166 11.67 -0.15 4.05
CA ALA A 166 11.14 -0.21 5.41
C ALA A 166 12.15 0.39 6.42
N LYS A 167 11.72 0.58 7.66
CA LYS A 167 12.60 0.93 8.80
C LYS A 167 13.57 2.08 8.51
N ASN A 168 13.05 3.20 8.01
CA ASN A 168 13.84 4.39 7.67
C ASN A 168 14.93 4.16 6.61
N ARG A 169 14.78 3.14 5.75
CA ARG A 169 15.63 2.93 4.58
C ARG A 169 15.16 3.78 3.40
N GLY A 170 15.44 3.35 2.19
CA GLY A 170 15.21 4.11 0.98
C GLY A 170 13.78 4.10 0.45
N VAL A 171 13.55 4.97 -0.49
CA VAL A 171 12.39 5.03 -1.39
C VAL A 171 12.90 5.16 -2.80
N SER A 172 12.34 4.41 -3.74
CA SER A 172 12.60 4.56 -5.17
C SER A 172 11.34 5.09 -5.85
N VAL A 173 11.50 6.07 -6.73
CA VAL A 173 10.41 6.57 -7.58
C VAL A 173 10.76 6.32 -9.03
N VAL A 174 9.84 5.67 -9.73
CA VAL A 174 10.02 5.21 -11.11
C VAL A 174 8.90 5.79 -11.98
N ARG A 175 9.26 6.21 -13.19
CA ARG A 175 8.28 6.58 -14.22
C ARG A 175 7.65 5.31 -14.80
N LEU A 176 6.37 5.13 -14.59
CA LEU A 176 5.66 3.89 -14.95
C LEU A 176 5.76 3.58 -16.45
N ALA A 177 5.65 4.58 -17.32
CA ALA A 177 5.73 4.41 -18.78
C ALA A 177 7.10 3.93 -19.28
N GLU A 178 8.17 4.13 -18.50
CA GLU A 178 9.53 3.72 -18.83
C GLU A 178 9.95 2.44 -18.08
N ALA A 179 9.12 1.94 -17.17
CA ALA A 179 9.42 0.80 -16.33
C ALA A 179 9.46 -0.50 -17.15
N LYS A 180 10.62 -1.17 -17.19
CA LYS A 180 10.80 -2.47 -17.85
C LYS A 180 11.97 -3.25 -17.26
N GLY A 181 11.86 -4.57 -17.22
CA GLY A 181 12.90 -5.47 -16.75
C GLY A 181 13.33 -5.16 -15.30
N ARG A 182 14.61 -5.34 -14.98
CA ARG A 182 15.15 -5.04 -13.66
C ARG A 182 15.62 -3.60 -13.56
N ILE A 183 15.02 -2.83 -12.65
CA ILE A 183 15.33 -1.42 -12.38
C ILE A 183 16.11 -1.37 -11.06
N GLY A 184 17.42 -1.32 -11.16
CA GLY A 184 18.34 -1.07 -10.04
C GLY A 184 18.53 0.41 -9.77
N LYS A 185 19.42 0.75 -8.83
CA LYS A 185 19.78 2.14 -8.51
C LYS A 185 20.36 2.82 -9.77
N GLY A 186 19.74 3.93 -10.19
CA GLY A 186 20.09 4.66 -11.42
C GLY A 186 19.70 3.97 -12.72
N GLY A 187 18.87 2.91 -12.64
CA GLY A 187 18.37 2.18 -13.82
C GLY A 187 17.35 2.95 -14.64
N VAL A 188 17.09 2.45 -15.87
CA VAL A 188 16.14 3.06 -16.79
C VAL A 188 14.75 3.13 -16.15
N GLY A 189 14.14 4.29 -16.21
CA GLY A 189 12.82 4.58 -15.63
C GLY A 189 12.88 5.04 -14.17
N GLU A 190 13.99 4.85 -13.43
CA GLU A 190 14.13 5.44 -12.11
C GLU A 190 14.34 6.95 -12.22
N LEU A 191 13.44 7.73 -11.62
CA LEU A 191 13.57 9.19 -11.59
C LEU A 191 14.56 9.62 -10.52
N TRP A 192 14.39 9.04 -9.34
CA TRP A 192 15.27 9.27 -8.20
C TRP A 192 15.12 8.19 -7.16
N ARG A 193 16.11 8.12 -6.27
CA ARG A 193 16.12 7.25 -5.10
C ARG A 193 16.75 7.96 -3.93
N MET A 194 16.15 7.84 -2.76
CA MET A 194 16.77 8.22 -1.50
C MET A 194 17.16 6.98 -0.71
N ASP A 195 18.27 7.05 0.03
CA ASP A 195 18.80 5.90 0.79
C ASP A 195 18.24 5.81 2.22
N LYS A 196 17.60 6.89 2.73
CA LYS A 196 17.01 6.97 4.06
C LYS A 196 15.77 7.86 4.03
N GLY A 197 14.85 7.66 4.95
CA GLY A 197 13.71 8.56 5.10
C GLY A 197 12.35 7.90 4.92
N THR A 198 12.30 6.63 4.48
CA THR A 198 11.02 5.93 4.33
C THR A 198 10.35 5.66 5.68
N THR A 199 9.07 5.39 5.62
CA THR A 199 8.23 4.90 6.72
C THR A 199 8.48 3.41 6.95
N ASP A 200 8.01 2.86 8.07
CA ASP A 200 7.99 1.40 8.28
C ASP A 200 6.59 0.83 7.99
N VAL A 201 5.54 1.48 8.48
CA VAL A 201 4.16 0.93 8.43
C VAL A 201 3.24 1.75 7.54
N THR A 202 3.26 3.08 7.66
CA THR A 202 2.37 3.94 6.89
C THR A 202 2.78 3.95 5.42
N SER A 203 1.81 3.79 4.53
CA SER A 203 2.09 3.89 3.08
C SER A 203 2.33 5.34 2.68
N PRO A 204 3.18 5.60 1.68
CA PRO A 204 3.33 6.92 1.09
C PRO A 204 2.00 7.47 0.58
N LEU A 205 1.88 8.79 0.54
CA LEU A 205 0.78 9.46 -0.16
C LEU A 205 1.36 10.36 -1.26
N LEU A 206 0.93 10.13 -2.49
CA LEU A 206 1.25 10.98 -3.63
C LEU A 206 0.02 11.80 -4.01
N TYR A 207 0.09 13.12 -3.83
CA TYR A 207 -1.01 14.03 -4.10
C TYR A 207 -0.51 15.33 -4.73
N GLU A 208 -1.06 15.70 -5.89
CA GLU A 208 -0.73 16.93 -6.65
C GLU A 208 0.78 17.16 -6.84
N GLY A 209 1.52 16.09 -7.15
CA GLY A 209 2.96 16.16 -7.41
C GLY A 209 3.84 16.24 -6.15
N VAL A 210 3.25 16.14 -4.96
CA VAL A 210 3.96 16.09 -3.68
C VAL A 210 3.87 14.70 -3.09
N LEU A 211 5.00 14.16 -2.66
CA LEU A 211 5.10 12.88 -1.95
C LEU A 211 5.21 13.14 -0.45
N TYR A 212 4.27 12.59 0.31
CA TYR A 212 4.21 12.67 1.77
C TYR A 212 4.60 11.33 2.39
N LEU A 213 5.60 11.33 3.26
CA LEU A 213 6.08 10.18 4.03
C LEU A 213 5.89 10.47 5.52
N CYS A 214 4.93 9.82 6.16
CA CYS A 214 4.67 9.97 7.59
C CYS A 214 5.34 8.84 8.37
N LYS A 215 6.40 9.14 9.12
CA LYS A 215 7.10 8.17 9.95
C LYS A 215 6.32 7.86 11.23
N GLU A 216 6.58 6.70 11.84
CA GLU A 216 5.90 6.24 13.04
C GLU A 216 6.03 7.22 14.22
N ASN A 217 7.09 8.01 14.27
CA ASN A 217 7.34 9.00 15.33
C ASN A 217 6.69 10.37 15.08
N GLY A 218 5.82 10.47 14.07
CA GLY A 218 5.12 11.70 13.71
C GLY A 218 5.94 12.71 12.90
N THR A 219 7.09 12.31 12.39
CA THR A 219 7.82 13.12 11.42
C THR A 219 7.23 12.91 10.03
N VAL A 220 6.84 14.00 9.38
CA VAL A 220 6.39 14.00 7.99
C VAL A 220 7.47 14.63 7.13
N LEU A 221 7.93 13.87 6.14
CA LEU A 221 8.84 14.31 5.10
C LEU A 221 8.04 14.53 3.81
N CYS A 222 8.15 15.72 3.23
CA CYS A 222 7.49 16.10 1.99
C CYS A 222 8.53 16.35 0.90
N LEU A 223 8.32 15.72 -0.25
CA LEU A 223 9.24 15.74 -1.38
C LEU A 223 8.50 16.14 -2.65
N ASP A 224 9.18 16.83 -3.55
CA ASP A 224 8.72 16.92 -4.93
C ASP A 224 8.79 15.53 -5.57
N ALA A 225 7.65 15.04 -6.04
CA ALA A 225 7.56 13.65 -6.53
C ALA A 225 8.38 13.40 -7.79
N LYS A 226 8.64 14.43 -8.60
CA LYS A 226 9.37 14.31 -9.85
C LYS A 226 10.89 14.36 -9.63
N THR A 227 11.36 15.16 -8.69
CA THR A 227 12.80 15.42 -8.49
C THR A 227 13.37 14.75 -7.26
N GLY A 228 12.53 14.41 -6.26
CA GLY A 228 12.97 13.93 -4.96
C GLY A 228 13.50 15.03 -4.03
N GLU A 229 13.41 16.29 -4.45
CA GLU A 229 13.82 17.43 -3.63
C GLU A 229 12.97 17.52 -2.37
N GLN A 230 13.62 17.71 -1.22
CA GLN A 230 12.91 17.91 0.04
C GLN A 230 12.29 19.30 0.06
N LEU A 231 10.98 19.36 0.10
CA LEU A 231 10.21 20.61 0.19
C LEU A 231 10.16 21.09 1.64
N TYR A 232 9.79 20.20 2.55
CA TYR A 232 9.83 20.43 4.00
C TYR A 232 9.85 19.15 4.80
N GLN A 233 10.23 19.26 6.07
CA GLN A 233 10.13 18.19 7.05
C GLN A 233 9.66 18.78 8.38
N GLU A 234 8.60 18.20 8.96
CA GLU A 234 8.02 18.66 10.21
C GLU A 234 7.69 17.49 11.13
N ARG A 235 7.73 17.71 12.44
CA ARG A 235 7.29 16.76 13.43
C ARG A 235 6.03 17.26 14.12
N PHE A 236 4.92 16.52 14.00
CA PHE A 236 3.62 16.95 14.51
C PHE A 236 3.52 16.85 16.05
N HIS A 237 3.82 15.65 16.58
CA HIS A 237 3.94 15.34 17.98
C HIS A 237 4.56 13.94 18.18
N GLY A 238 4.93 13.60 19.42
CA GLY A 238 5.70 12.39 19.74
C GLY A 238 4.87 11.11 19.87
N GLN A 239 3.75 10.99 19.15
CA GLN A 239 2.89 9.80 19.18
C GLN A 239 3.16 8.86 18.01
N THR A 240 2.67 7.62 18.13
CA THR A 240 2.84 6.60 17.10
C THR A 240 1.81 6.78 15.98
N TYR A 241 2.29 6.80 14.73
CA TYR A 241 1.46 6.79 13.52
C TYR A 241 1.48 5.41 12.89
N ARG A 242 0.31 4.82 12.63
CA ARG A 242 0.13 3.51 11.96
C ARG A 242 -0.81 3.61 10.76
N GLY A 243 -1.83 4.48 10.82
CA GLY A 243 -2.70 4.78 9.70
C GLY A 243 -1.95 5.57 8.62
N SER A 244 -2.15 5.20 7.36
CA SER A 244 -1.59 5.95 6.23
C SER A 244 -2.33 7.28 6.07
N PRO A 245 -1.65 8.35 5.64
CA PRO A 245 -2.29 9.63 5.36
C PRO A 245 -3.27 9.51 4.19
N VAL A 246 -4.30 10.36 4.19
CA VAL A 246 -5.27 10.47 3.10
C VAL A 246 -5.41 11.92 2.66
N ALA A 247 -5.66 12.11 1.35
CA ALA A 247 -5.85 13.43 0.75
C ALA A 247 -7.30 13.66 0.34
N PHE A 248 -7.80 14.87 0.52
CA PHE A 248 -9.12 15.30 0.03
C PHE A 248 -9.20 16.83 -0.05
N ASN A 249 -9.79 17.32 -1.11
CA ASN A 249 -10.09 18.75 -1.29
C ASN A 249 -8.91 19.69 -0.93
N GLY A 250 -7.71 19.39 -1.43
CA GLY A 250 -6.51 20.19 -1.15
C GLY A 250 -5.99 20.09 0.29
N ARG A 251 -6.36 19.04 1.02
CA ARG A 251 -5.97 18.77 2.42
C ARG A 251 -5.38 17.39 2.60
N ILE A 252 -4.49 17.25 3.57
CA ILE A 252 -3.90 15.95 3.96
C ILE A 252 -4.23 15.70 5.42
N LEU A 253 -4.84 14.55 5.71
CA LEU A 253 -5.15 14.11 7.06
C LEU A 253 -4.19 13.02 7.52
N PHE A 254 -3.57 13.22 8.68
CA PHE A 254 -2.71 12.28 9.37
C PHE A 254 -3.37 11.83 10.67
N THR A 255 -3.34 10.53 10.92
CA THR A 255 -3.98 9.90 12.09
C THR A 255 -2.95 9.29 13.00
N ALA A 256 -2.83 9.81 14.22
CA ALA A 256 -2.01 9.24 15.27
C ALA A 256 -2.78 8.17 16.05
N ARG A 257 -2.06 7.23 16.64
CA ARG A 257 -2.64 6.13 17.41
C ARG A 257 -3.45 6.59 18.61
N ASP A 258 -3.03 7.68 19.26
CA ASP A 258 -3.70 8.25 20.46
C ASP A 258 -5.01 9.00 20.17
N GLY A 259 -5.51 8.96 18.94
CA GLY A 259 -6.70 9.66 18.51
C GLY A 259 -6.49 11.10 18.08
N THR A 260 -5.25 11.56 17.96
CA THR A 260 -4.96 12.89 17.41
C THR A 260 -4.97 12.86 15.88
N PHE A 261 -5.69 13.79 15.30
CA PHE A 261 -5.77 14.01 13.86
C PHE A 261 -5.12 15.34 13.50
N THR A 262 -4.14 15.33 12.60
CA THR A 262 -3.46 16.53 12.11
C THR A 262 -3.87 16.77 10.67
N LEU A 263 -4.41 17.96 10.39
CA LEU A 263 -4.85 18.38 9.05
C LEU A 263 -3.90 19.44 8.51
N LEU A 264 -3.26 19.15 7.38
CA LEU A 264 -2.44 20.08 6.63
C LEU A 264 -3.15 20.52 5.35
N LYS A 265 -2.82 21.73 4.88
CA LYS A 265 -3.05 22.09 3.49
C LYS A 265 -2.07 21.31 2.61
N ALA A 266 -2.58 20.74 1.52
CA ALA A 266 -1.73 20.09 0.54
C ALA A 266 -0.87 21.13 -0.20
N GLY A 267 0.38 20.79 -0.52
CA GLY A 267 1.25 21.69 -1.28
C GLY A 267 2.72 21.62 -0.89
N LYS A 268 3.49 22.52 -1.48
CA LYS A 268 4.95 22.54 -1.38
C LYS A 268 5.49 23.23 -0.12
N SER A 269 4.64 23.85 0.67
CA SER A 269 4.99 24.50 1.95
C SER A 269 4.17 23.93 3.10
N TYR A 270 4.74 23.92 4.27
CA TYR A 270 4.05 23.47 5.47
C TYR A 270 3.00 24.50 5.91
N GLU A 271 1.74 24.09 6.00
CA GLU A 271 0.64 24.90 6.53
C GLU A 271 -0.29 24.00 7.35
N LEU A 272 -0.29 24.21 8.67
CA LEU A 272 -1.16 23.50 9.60
C LEU A 272 -2.56 24.13 9.58
N LEU A 273 -3.57 23.37 9.17
CA LEU A 273 -4.97 23.82 9.19
C LEU A 273 -5.67 23.55 10.53
N GLY A 274 -5.24 22.50 11.24
CA GLY A 274 -5.80 22.21 12.55
C GLY A 274 -5.37 20.84 13.11
N LYS A 275 -5.67 20.69 14.41
CA LYS A 275 -5.56 19.41 15.12
C LYS A 275 -6.86 19.14 15.86
N ASN A 276 -7.32 17.89 15.79
CA ASN A 276 -8.50 17.41 16.50
C ASN A 276 -8.17 16.13 17.24
N LYS A 277 -8.97 15.78 18.25
CA LYS A 277 -8.78 14.55 19.01
C LYS A 277 -10.10 13.84 19.27
N LEU A 278 -10.11 12.52 19.12
CA LEU A 278 -11.17 11.63 19.57
C LEU A 278 -10.62 10.74 20.68
N ASP A 279 -11.48 10.40 21.65
CA ASP A 279 -11.12 9.51 22.77
C ASP A 279 -11.22 8.04 22.35
N ASP A 280 -10.35 7.66 21.42
CA ASP A 280 -10.22 6.29 20.92
C ASP A 280 -8.79 6.09 20.38
N GLU A 281 -8.39 4.83 20.16
CA GLU A 281 -7.13 4.50 19.49
C GLU A 281 -7.37 4.18 18.02
N PHE A 282 -6.44 4.61 17.13
CA PHE A 282 -6.54 4.42 15.68
C PHE A 282 -5.27 3.81 15.10
N THR A 283 -5.43 2.71 14.37
CA THR A 283 -4.35 2.10 13.58
C THR A 283 -4.74 1.94 12.12
N ALA A 284 -6.02 2.06 11.81
CA ALA A 284 -6.53 2.04 10.44
C ALA A 284 -6.35 3.40 9.77
N SER A 285 -6.15 3.38 8.47
CA SER A 285 -6.18 4.59 7.64
C SER A 285 -7.62 5.12 7.55
N PRO A 286 -7.83 6.43 7.52
CA PRO A 286 -9.13 7.02 7.25
C PRO A 286 -9.66 6.62 5.87
N ALA A 287 -10.98 6.57 5.72
CA ALA A 287 -11.64 6.43 4.44
C ALA A 287 -12.56 7.62 4.19
N ILE A 288 -12.59 8.08 2.94
CA ILE A 288 -13.42 9.21 2.53
C ILE A 288 -14.38 8.72 1.45
N SER A 289 -15.66 8.96 1.65
CA SER A 289 -16.68 8.64 0.66
C SER A 289 -17.73 9.76 0.65
N ARG A 290 -17.93 10.34 -0.53
CA ARG A 290 -18.83 11.49 -0.74
C ARG A 290 -18.41 12.64 0.18
N ASP A 291 -19.31 13.08 1.08
CA ASP A 291 -19.17 14.17 2.04
C ASP A 291 -18.73 13.70 3.44
N ARG A 292 -18.37 12.43 3.61
CA ARG A 292 -18.08 11.83 4.92
C ARG A 292 -16.67 11.27 5.03
N LEU A 293 -16.10 11.50 6.22
CA LEU A 293 -14.88 10.88 6.70
C LEU A 293 -15.25 9.72 7.63
N TYR A 294 -14.77 8.53 7.31
CA TYR A 294 -14.95 7.33 8.13
C TYR A 294 -13.64 6.99 8.84
N LEU A 295 -13.73 6.84 10.16
CA LEU A 295 -12.60 6.54 11.02
C LEU A 295 -12.87 5.28 11.81
N ARG A 296 -12.06 4.23 11.65
CA ARG A 296 -12.17 2.99 12.42
C ARG A 296 -11.25 3.07 13.63
N GLY A 297 -11.84 3.33 14.79
CA GLY A 297 -11.18 3.22 16.08
C GLY A 297 -11.29 1.82 16.68
N TYR A 298 -10.67 1.60 17.83
CA TYR A 298 -10.79 0.35 18.57
C TYR A 298 -12.19 0.18 19.17
N LYS A 299 -12.77 1.28 19.69
CA LYS A 299 -14.10 1.27 20.31
C LYS A 299 -15.22 1.43 19.26
N TYR A 300 -15.07 2.36 18.31
CA TYR A 300 -16.14 2.80 17.43
C TYR A 300 -15.73 2.88 15.96
N LEU A 301 -16.74 2.86 15.10
CA LEU A 301 -16.65 3.36 13.72
C LEU A 301 -17.32 4.74 13.69
N TYR A 302 -16.52 5.76 13.39
CA TYR A 302 -17.00 7.14 13.29
C TYR A 302 -17.33 7.49 11.84
N ALA A 303 -18.45 8.19 11.63
CA ALA A 303 -18.79 8.82 10.36
C ALA A 303 -18.96 10.33 10.61
N ILE A 304 -18.02 11.13 10.10
CA ILE A 304 -17.96 12.58 10.30
C ILE A 304 -18.27 13.27 8.98
N GLY A 305 -19.23 14.15 8.97
CA GLY A 305 -19.65 14.94 7.80
C GLY A 305 -20.26 16.28 8.23
N THR A 306 -20.48 17.17 7.28
CA THR A 306 -21.28 18.37 7.48
C THR A 306 -22.75 18.00 7.64
N LYS A 307 -23.45 18.75 8.51
CA LYS A 307 -24.91 18.66 8.64
C LYS A 307 -25.58 19.27 7.43
#